data_fe08d659dddc2a111a71cc454f9dd247
#
_entry.id   fe08d659dddc2a111a71cc454f9dd247
#
_cell.length_a   1.000
_cell.length_b   1.000
_cell.length_c   1.000
_cell.angle_alpha   90.00
_cell.angle_beta   90.00
_cell.angle_gamma   90.00
#
_symmetry.space_group_name_H-M   'P 1'
#
loop_
_entity.id
_entity.type
_entity.pdbx_description
1 polymer ?
#
loop_
_entity_poly.entity_id
_entity_poly.type
_entity_poly.pdbx_seq_one_letter_code
_entity_poly.pdbx_strand_id
1 'polypeptide(L)'
;MCKSKIPRFSAHLLHLALFGRFVSKKRENFAINENFSEYRRKKVLIAANHFYMLYRFRRELIEDLQSRYEVVVAAPFQTGEEVFESMGIRCTETKMQRRRVQVLSELRLLQAYKRVLCLEKPDLVLTYAIKPNVYMGFLCTCYRIPFYATVQGLGSAFQRPWLSCAATFLYKLSFLRVQNVFFENQSNAVEFCRRHILPPEKEVVLHGAGVDLNRYIYTPYTAHDPPRFLFVGRLMREKGIEELFCAVRRLWTEGFHVHLQLLGFFEEQYRQEVDRLVADGMTEFYGFQKEPLPFYQNCDCVVLPSYHEGMSNVLLEAAAVGRPIIASDIPGGR
;
A
#
# COMPACT_ATOMS: atom_id res chain seq x y z
N MET A 1 -2.90 32.97 -17.19
CA MET A 1 -4.07 32.57 -16.38
C MET A 1 -4.76 31.42 -17.08
N CYS A 2 -4.40 30.20 -16.77
CA CYS A 2 -5.10 29.03 -17.28
C CYS A 2 -5.49 28.18 -16.06
N LYS A 3 -6.77 28.31 -15.64
CA LYS A 3 -7.38 27.50 -14.59
C LYS A 3 -7.78 26.18 -15.20
N SER A 4 -6.88 25.19 -15.25
CA SER A 4 -7.25 23.82 -15.50
C SER A 4 -7.93 23.27 -14.24
N LYS A 5 -9.25 23.03 -14.34
CA LYS A 5 -10.00 22.29 -13.34
C LYS A 5 -9.51 20.85 -13.34
N ILE A 6 -8.61 20.51 -12.41
CA ILE A 6 -8.29 19.12 -12.09
C ILE A 6 -9.53 18.52 -11.43
N PRO A 7 -10.14 17.47 -11.98
CA PRO A 7 -11.27 16.83 -11.31
C PRO A 7 -10.77 16.22 -10.00
N ARG A 8 -11.35 16.66 -8.88
CA ARG A 8 -11.15 16.13 -7.54
C ARG A 8 -11.79 14.73 -7.42
N PHE A 9 -11.21 13.72 -8.07
CA PHE A 9 -11.57 12.34 -7.80
C PHE A 9 -10.48 11.71 -6.94
N SER A 10 -10.75 11.59 -5.64
CA SER A 10 -9.89 10.78 -4.78
C SER A 10 -9.98 9.30 -5.22
N ALA A 11 -8.90 8.54 -5.09
CA ALA A 11 -8.88 7.08 -5.34
C ALA A 11 -10.03 6.36 -4.58
N HIS A 12 -10.47 6.91 -3.46
CA HIS A 12 -11.65 6.52 -2.69
C HIS A 12 -12.94 6.51 -3.49
N LEU A 13 -13.25 7.60 -4.21
CA LEU A 13 -14.50 7.73 -4.95
C LEU A 13 -14.57 6.74 -6.12
N LEU A 14 -13.44 6.42 -6.74
CA LEU A 14 -13.40 5.43 -7.80
C LEU A 14 -13.58 4.00 -7.28
N HIS A 15 -12.97 3.65 -6.14
CA HIS A 15 -13.24 2.40 -5.41
C HIS A 15 -14.72 2.28 -5.03
N LEU A 16 -15.30 3.36 -4.50
CA LEU A 16 -16.71 3.40 -4.08
C LEU A 16 -17.69 3.35 -5.25
N ALA A 17 -17.38 4.03 -6.37
CA ALA A 17 -18.25 4.05 -7.55
C ALA A 17 -18.32 2.66 -8.22
N LEU A 18 -17.20 1.94 -8.31
CA LEU A 18 -17.16 0.57 -8.84
C LEU A 18 -17.82 -0.41 -7.90
N PHE A 19 -17.69 -0.19 -6.58
CA PHE A 19 -18.37 -0.98 -5.55
C PHE A 19 -19.88 -0.74 -5.56
N GLY A 20 -20.32 0.51 -5.72
CA GLY A 20 -21.73 0.88 -5.84
C GLY A 20 -22.41 0.23 -7.04
N ARG A 21 -21.73 0.13 -8.18
CA ARG A 21 -22.22 -0.58 -9.38
C ARG A 21 -22.40 -2.09 -9.15
N PHE A 22 -21.53 -2.73 -8.37
CA PHE A 22 -21.67 -4.14 -8.04
C PHE A 22 -22.91 -4.41 -7.17
N VAL A 23 -23.18 -3.52 -6.22
CA VAL A 23 -24.37 -3.60 -5.34
C VAL A 23 -25.66 -3.30 -6.10
N SER A 24 -25.64 -2.30 -7.00
CA SER A 24 -26.78 -1.92 -7.84
C SER A 24 -27.16 -3.01 -8.83
N LYS A 25 -26.19 -3.59 -9.56
CA LYS A 25 -26.44 -4.65 -10.56
C LYS A 25 -27.03 -5.95 -9.97
N LYS A 26 -26.78 -6.21 -8.67
CA LYS A 26 -27.44 -7.30 -7.94
C LYS A 26 -28.83 -6.96 -7.39
N ARG A 27 -29.15 -5.67 -7.20
CA ARG A 27 -30.50 -5.24 -6.81
C ARG A 27 -31.54 -5.41 -7.92
N GLU A 28 -31.16 -5.18 -9.17
CA GLU A 28 -32.07 -5.33 -10.32
C GLU A 28 -32.51 -6.75 -10.58
N ASN A 29 -31.75 -7.77 -10.12
CA ASN A 29 -32.11 -9.19 -10.26
C ASN A 29 -32.85 -9.80 -9.04
N PHE A 30 -33.21 -8.98 -8.04
CA PHE A 30 -33.84 -9.46 -6.78
C PHE A 30 -35.08 -8.64 -6.36
N ALA A 31 -35.72 -7.94 -7.28
CA ALA A 31 -37.06 -7.44 -7.05
C ALA A 31 -38.06 -8.58 -7.31
N ILE A 32 -38.46 -9.27 -6.30
CA ILE A 32 -39.67 -10.09 -6.06
C ILE A 32 -39.30 -11.20 -5.05
N ASN A 33 -39.40 -10.86 -3.77
CA ASN A 33 -39.92 -11.68 -2.69
C ASN A 33 -39.72 -10.94 -1.37
N GLU A 34 -40.74 -10.16 -0.99
CA GLU A 34 -40.87 -9.61 0.36
C GLU A 34 -41.25 -10.75 1.31
N ASN A 35 -40.25 -11.33 1.97
CA ASN A 35 -40.44 -12.00 3.26
C ASN A 35 -39.34 -11.48 4.19
N PHE A 36 -39.75 -10.84 5.28
CA PHE A 36 -38.91 -10.34 6.37
C PHE A 36 -38.13 -11.50 7.01
N SER A 37 -36.97 -11.82 6.46
CA SER A 37 -35.92 -12.56 7.15
C SER A 37 -34.75 -11.60 7.33
N GLU A 38 -34.25 -11.50 8.57
CA GLU A 38 -33.13 -10.69 9.03
C GLU A 38 -32.16 -10.23 7.92
N TYR A 39 -32.15 -8.95 7.61
CA TYR A 39 -31.20 -8.33 6.66
C TYR A 39 -29.79 -8.44 7.24
N ARG A 40 -29.14 -9.60 7.08
CA ARG A 40 -27.72 -9.74 7.41
C ARG A 40 -26.93 -8.71 6.61
N ARG A 41 -26.19 -7.81 7.28
CA ARG A 41 -25.20 -6.94 6.63
C ARG A 41 -24.26 -7.80 5.78
N LYS A 42 -24.02 -7.40 4.54
CA LYS A 42 -23.04 -8.09 3.68
C LYS A 42 -21.65 -7.94 4.28
N LYS A 43 -20.87 -9.00 4.21
CA LYS A 43 -19.55 -9.09 4.80
C LYS A 43 -18.46 -8.88 3.77
N VAL A 44 -17.54 -7.95 4.06
CA VAL A 44 -16.34 -7.66 3.27
C VAL A 44 -15.12 -8.13 4.04
N LEU A 45 -14.34 -9.04 3.45
CA LEU A 45 -13.04 -9.48 3.98
C LEU A 45 -11.93 -8.72 3.27
N ILE A 46 -11.04 -8.09 4.04
CA ILE A 46 -9.86 -7.40 3.55
C ILE A 46 -8.64 -8.23 3.91
N ALA A 47 -7.91 -8.74 2.92
CA ALA A 47 -6.71 -9.54 3.12
C ALA A 47 -5.45 -8.75 2.72
N ALA A 48 -4.51 -8.61 3.64
CA ALA A 48 -3.27 -7.87 3.45
C ALA A 48 -2.07 -8.58 4.08
N ASN A 49 -0.88 -8.08 3.80
CA ASN A 49 0.36 -8.56 4.40
C ASN A 49 0.77 -7.82 5.67
N HIS A 50 0.01 -6.80 6.09
CA HIS A 50 0.31 -5.97 7.25
C HIS A 50 -0.88 -5.10 7.63
N PHE A 51 -1.27 -5.10 8.92
CA PHE A 51 -2.34 -4.22 9.45
C PHE A 51 -1.98 -2.75 9.33
N TYR A 52 -0.75 -2.39 9.71
CA TYR A 52 -0.29 -1.00 9.65
C TYR A 52 -0.42 -0.38 8.25
N MET A 53 -0.13 -1.14 7.18
CA MET A 53 -0.29 -0.66 5.81
C MET A 53 -1.74 -0.30 5.49
N LEU A 54 -2.69 -1.12 5.95
CA LEU A 54 -4.11 -0.83 5.78
C LEU A 54 -4.52 0.40 6.59
N TYR A 55 -4.11 0.50 7.85
CA TYR A 55 -4.38 1.66 8.68
C TYR A 55 -3.81 2.94 8.08
N ARG A 56 -2.58 2.89 7.60
CA ARG A 56 -1.88 4.06 7.09
C ARG A 56 -2.44 4.57 5.76
N PHE A 57 -2.84 3.66 4.86
CA PHE A 57 -3.13 4.00 3.47
C PHE A 57 -4.53 3.61 2.99
N ARG A 58 -5.33 2.99 3.83
CA ARG A 58 -6.69 2.52 3.46
C ARG A 58 -7.72 2.76 4.57
N ARG A 59 -7.35 3.53 5.58
CA ARG A 59 -8.20 3.80 6.75
C ARG A 59 -9.56 4.34 6.33
N GLU A 60 -9.58 5.40 5.54
CA GLU A 60 -10.81 6.08 5.12
C GLU A 60 -11.71 5.15 4.27
N LEU A 61 -11.09 4.30 3.41
CA LEU A 61 -11.83 3.28 2.69
C LEU A 61 -12.46 2.27 3.64
N ILE A 62 -11.72 1.84 4.66
CA ILE A 62 -12.20 0.85 5.63
C ILE A 62 -13.30 1.45 6.50
N GLU A 63 -13.19 2.69 6.94
CA GLU A 63 -14.21 3.42 7.69
C GLU A 63 -15.51 3.57 6.86
N ASP A 64 -15.41 3.94 5.58
CA ASP A 64 -16.58 4.02 4.71
C ASP A 64 -17.21 2.63 4.47
N LEU A 65 -16.41 1.60 4.25
CA LEU A 65 -16.91 0.23 4.13
C LEU A 65 -17.63 -0.22 5.41
N GLN A 66 -17.08 0.07 6.58
CA GLN A 66 -17.66 -0.29 7.87
C GLN A 66 -19.02 0.38 8.10
N SER A 67 -19.22 1.59 7.57
CA SER A 67 -20.52 2.27 7.66
C SER A 67 -21.67 1.50 6.98
N ARG A 68 -21.36 0.66 5.98
CA ARG A 68 -22.31 -0.03 5.11
C ARG A 68 -22.27 -1.55 5.22
N TYR A 69 -21.14 -2.12 5.61
CA TYR A 69 -20.85 -3.56 5.58
C TYR A 69 -20.30 -4.04 6.93
N GLU A 70 -20.39 -5.33 7.19
CA GLU A 70 -19.56 -5.98 8.20
C GLU A 70 -18.15 -6.16 7.62
N VAL A 71 -17.16 -5.49 8.21
CA VAL A 71 -15.77 -5.56 7.75
C VAL A 71 -14.97 -6.51 8.63
N VAL A 72 -14.18 -7.39 8.00
CA VAL A 72 -13.21 -8.26 8.65
C VAL A 72 -11.86 -8.04 8.00
N VAL A 73 -10.80 -7.91 8.79
CA VAL A 73 -9.43 -7.73 8.29
C VAL A 73 -8.59 -8.96 8.63
N ALA A 74 -7.92 -9.52 7.61
CA ALA A 74 -7.05 -10.68 7.73
C ALA A 74 -5.61 -10.31 7.34
N ALA A 75 -4.69 -10.31 8.32
CA ALA A 75 -3.28 -10.02 8.13
C ALA A 75 -2.43 -10.66 9.25
N PRO A 76 -1.10 -10.72 9.15
CA PRO A 76 -0.24 -11.13 10.26
C PRO A 76 -0.34 -10.17 11.44
N PHE A 77 -0.53 -10.68 12.66
CA PHE A 77 -0.49 -9.88 13.87
C PHE A 77 0.95 -9.47 14.18
N GLN A 78 1.25 -8.21 14.02
CA GLN A 78 2.57 -7.62 14.31
C GLN A 78 2.44 -6.25 14.95
N THR A 79 1.70 -5.34 14.32
CA THR A 79 1.43 -3.97 14.81
C THR A 79 0.24 -3.42 14.03
N GLY A 80 -0.69 -2.77 14.74
CA GLY A 80 -1.82 -2.03 14.15
C GLY A 80 -3.15 -2.77 14.15
N GLU A 81 -3.19 -4.05 14.58
CA GLU A 81 -4.44 -4.77 14.79
C GLU A 81 -5.30 -4.10 15.86
N GLU A 82 -4.69 -3.64 16.95
CA GLU A 82 -5.41 -3.00 18.06
C GLU A 82 -6.19 -1.76 17.61
N VAL A 83 -5.72 -1.07 16.57
CA VAL A 83 -6.41 0.09 16.03
C VAL A 83 -7.72 -0.32 15.37
N PHE A 84 -7.72 -1.39 14.57
CA PHE A 84 -8.92 -1.90 13.93
C PHE A 84 -9.89 -2.52 14.94
N GLU A 85 -9.37 -3.20 15.96
CA GLU A 85 -10.18 -3.73 17.06
C GLU A 85 -10.85 -2.61 17.85
N SER A 86 -10.14 -1.50 18.11
CA SER A 86 -10.74 -0.32 18.76
C SER A 86 -11.82 0.36 17.92
N MET A 87 -11.79 0.19 16.58
CA MET A 87 -12.84 0.62 15.67
C MET A 87 -14.02 -0.37 15.58
N GLY A 88 -13.97 -1.48 16.34
CA GLY A 88 -14.98 -2.53 16.30
C GLY A 88 -14.87 -3.44 15.06
N ILE A 89 -13.74 -3.44 14.38
CA ILE A 89 -13.47 -4.30 13.23
C ILE A 89 -12.83 -5.60 13.70
N ARG A 90 -13.40 -6.73 13.27
CA ARG A 90 -12.84 -8.04 13.58
C ARG A 90 -11.54 -8.27 12.83
N CYS A 91 -10.48 -8.60 13.56
CA CYS A 91 -9.17 -8.95 13.03
C CYS A 91 -8.95 -10.46 13.09
N THR A 92 -8.35 -11.01 12.05
CA THR A 92 -8.00 -12.44 11.97
C THR A 92 -6.52 -12.59 11.62
N GLU A 93 -5.79 -13.34 12.44
CA GLU A 93 -4.36 -13.59 12.19
C GLU A 93 -4.16 -14.54 11.01
N THR A 94 -3.30 -14.12 10.08
CA THR A 94 -2.80 -14.97 8.99
C THR A 94 -1.29 -14.96 8.98
N LYS A 95 -0.67 -15.95 9.63
CA LYS A 95 0.81 -16.04 9.73
C LYS A 95 1.44 -16.15 8.34
N MET A 96 2.26 -15.16 7.98
CA MET A 96 2.87 -15.05 6.66
C MET A 96 4.36 -14.71 6.76
N GLN A 97 5.21 -15.46 6.05
CA GLN A 97 6.61 -15.08 5.84
C GLN A 97 6.71 -14.16 4.62
N ARG A 98 7.15 -12.93 4.81
CA ARG A 98 7.11 -11.89 3.77
C ARG A 98 8.10 -12.13 2.62
N ARG A 99 9.34 -12.54 2.93
CA ARG A 99 10.44 -12.58 1.97
C ARG A 99 10.90 -13.98 1.57
N ARG A 100 10.66 -14.99 2.40
CA ARG A 100 11.07 -16.37 2.09
C ARG A 100 9.92 -17.13 1.44
N VAL A 101 10.19 -17.78 0.31
CA VAL A 101 9.27 -18.71 -0.33
C VAL A 101 9.73 -20.11 0.08
N GLN A 102 9.10 -20.65 1.11
CA GLN A 102 9.26 -22.04 1.52
C GLN A 102 7.95 -22.78 1.27
N VAL A 103 7.96 -23.84 0.52
CA VAL A 103 6.75 -24.55 0.09
C VAL A 103 5.79 -24.85 1.25
N LEU A 104 6.33 -25.33 2.39
CA LEU A 104 5.54 -25.61 3.57
C LEU A 104 4.88 -24.36 4.17
N SER A 105 5.56 -23.21 4.16
CA SER A 105 4.99 -21.95 4.67
C SER A 105 3.90 -21.41 3.76
N GLU A 106 4.05 -21.57 2.45
CA GLU A 106 3.04 -21.14 1.47
C GLU A 106 1.79 -22.03 1.54
N LEU A 107 1.94 -23.35 1.73
CA LEU A 107 0.82 -24.24 1.95
C LEU A 107 0.07 -23.92 3.27
N ARG A 108 0.81 -23.62 4.34
CA ARG A 108 0.19 -23.17 5.61
C ARG A 108 -0.58 -21.87 5.44
N LEU A 109 -0.04 -20.91 4.69
CA LEU A 109 -0.73 -19.66 4.39
C LEU A 109 -2.02 -19.90 3.59
N LEU A 110 -1.96 -20.75 2.58
CA LEU A 110 -3.13 -21.14 1.78
C LEU A 110 -4.20 -21.80 2.67
N GLN A 111 -3.80 -22.69 3.58
CA GLN A 111 -4.71 -23.30 4.56
C GLN A 111 -5.30 -22.27 5.54
N ALA A 112 -4.50 -21.29 6.00
CA ALA A 112 -4.98 -20.22 6.85
C ALA A 112 -6.05 -19.37 6.13
N TYR A 113 -5.80 -18.96 4.90
CA TYR A 113 -6.78 -18.24 4.10
C TYR A 113 -8.05 -19.05 3.82
N LYS A 114 -7.90 -20.36 3.54
CA LYS A 114 -9.06 -21.25 3.41
C LYS A 114 -9.90 -21.27 4.69
N ARG A 115 -9.28 -21.40 5.86
CA ARG A 115 -9.97 -21.36 7.16
C ARG A 115 -10.71 -20.04 7.36
N VAL A 116 -10.06 -18.91 7.07
CA VAL A 116 -10.69 -17.58 7.16
C VAL A 116 -11.90 -17.48 6.27
N LEU A 117 -11.83 -17.92 5.01
CA LEU A 117 -12.97 -17.92 4.09
C LEU A 117 -14.13 -18.84 4.57
N CYS A 118 -13.80 -20.01 5.12
CA CYS A 118 -14.80 -20.94 5.63
C CYS A 118 -15.49 -20.42 6.90
N LEU A 119 -14.76 -19.74 7.78
CA LEU A 119 -15.28 -19.17 9.04
C LEU A 119 -16.08 -17.91 8.79
N GLU A 120 -15.50 -16.98 8.04
CA GLU A 120 -16.10 -15.66 7.84
C GLU A 120 -17.19 -15.63 6.78
N LYS A 121 -17.12 -16.53 5.80
CA LYS A 121 -18.08 -16.61 4.65
C LYS A 121 -18.37 -15.24 4.04
N PRO A 122 -17.34 -14.53 3.56
CA PRO A 122 -17.51 -13.18 3.07
C PRO A 122 -18.31 -13.16 1.75
N ASP A 123 -19.09 -12.09 1.57
CA ASP A 123 -19.78 -11.83 0.30
C ASP A 123 -18.85 -11.24 -0.74
N LEU A 124 -17.73 -10.63 -0.27
CA LEU A 124 -16.72 -9.99 -1.11
C LEU A 124 -15.38 -9.99 -0.42
N VAL A 125 -14.31 -10.10 -1.22
CA VAL A 125 -12.92 -10.03 -0.73
C VAL A 125 -12.16 -8.91 -1.42
N LEU A 126 -11.39 -8.14 -0.65
CA LEU A 126 -10.41 -7.18 -1.13
C LEU A 126 -9.02 -7.68 -0.78
N THR A 127 -8.10 -7.70 -1.74
CA THR A 127 -6.74 -8.18 -1.51
C THR A 127 -5.70 -7.10 -1.79
N TYR A 128 -4.72 -6.99 -0.89
CA TYR A 128 -3.60 -6.06 -0.97
C TYR A 128 -2.28 -6.80 -0.82
N ALA A 129 -1.31 -6.49 -1.66
CA ALA A 129 0.01 -7.11 -1.77
C ALA A 129 0.01 -8.49 -2.48
N ILE A 130 1.21 -8.93 -2.88
CA ILE A 130 1.42 -10.05 -3.80
C ILE A 130 0.83 -11.36 -3.27
N LYS A 131 1.18 -11.77 -2.03
CA LYS A 131 0.73 -13.06 -1.47
C LYS A 131 -0.78 -13.12 -1.27
N PRO A 132 -1.45 -12.10 -0.67
CA PRO A 132 -2.91 -12.05 -0.65
C PRO A 132 -3.54 -12.08 -2.05
N ASN A 133 -3.02 -11.29 -3.00
CA ASN A 133 -3.53 -11.29 -4.38
C ASN A 133 -3.48 -12.68 -5.02
N VAL A 134 -2.38 -13.41 -4.82
CA VAL A 134 -2.19 -14.74 -5.40
C VAL A 134 -2.98 -15.81 -4.64
N TYR A 135 -2.74 -15.98 -3.34
CA TYR A 135 -3.30 -17.12 -2.61
C TYR A 135 -4.76 -16.95 -2.23
N MET A 136 -5.14 -15.77 -1.71
CA MET A 136 -6.55 -15.50 -1.42
C MET A 136 -7.36 -15.38 -2.73
N GLY A 137 -6.79 -14.73 -3.76
CA GLY A 137 -7.39 -14.63 -5.09
C GLY A 137 -7.62 -15.99 -5.73
N PHE A 138 -6.67 -16.93 -5.61
CA PHE A 138 -6.83 -18.32 -6.06
C PHE A 138 -8.00 -19.01 -5.34
N LEU A 139 -8.08 -18.90 -4.02
CA LEU A 139 -9.19 -19.48 -3.25
C LEU A 139 -10.53 -18.83 -3.60
N CYS A 140 -10.57 -17.50 -3.77
CA CYS A 140 -11.77 -16.79 -4.23
C CYS A 140 -12.21 -17.28 -5.61
N THR A 141 -11.27 -17.55 -6.51
CA THR A 141 -11.54 -18.16 -7.82
C THR A 141 -12.14 -19.56 -7.66
N CYS A 142 -11.55 -20.41 -6.81
CA CYS A 142 -12.05 -21.77 -6.56
C CYS A 142 -13.44 -21.80 -5.91
N TYR A 143 -13.66 -20.96 -4.91
CA TYR A 143 -14.94 -20.90 -4.16
C TYR A 143 -15.99 -19.98 -4.79
N ARG A 144 -15.68 -19.36 -5.95
CA ARG A 144 -16.57 -18.43 -6.66
C ARG A 144 -16.98 -17.20 -5.82
N ILE A 145 -16.09 -16.77 -4.93
CA ILE A 145 -16.29 -15.55 -4.13
C ILE A 145 -15.82 -14.35 -4.97
N PRO A 146 -16.66 -13.33 -5.16
CA PRO A 146 -16.23 -12.10 -5.83
C PRO A 146 -15.07 -11.46 -5.10
N PHE A 147 -14.05 -10.98 -5.85
CA PHE A 147 -12.94 -10.29 -5.23
C PHE A 147 -12.34 -9.21 -6.14
N TYR A 148 -11.74 -8.22 -5.51
CA TYR A 148 -10.94 -7.18 -6.13
C TYR A 148 -9.51 -7.27 -5.60
N ALA A 149 -8.53 -7.03 -6.45
CA ALA A 149 -7.13 -7.04 -6.08
C ALA A 149 -6.50 -5.66 -6.28
N THR A 150 -5.58 -5.27 -5.39
CA THR A 150 -4.77 -4.06 -5.56
C THR A 150 -3.31 -4.46 -5.72
N VAL A 151 -2.71 -4.07 -6.85
CA VAL A 151 -1.30 -4.29 -7.18
C VAL A 151 -0.54 -3.00 -6.93
N GLN A 152 0.10 -2.91 -5.77
CA GLN A 152 0.90 -1.75 -5.35
C GLN A 152 2.27 -1.73 -6.03
N GLY A 153 2.78 -2.89 -6.42
CA GLY A 153 4.04 -3.06 -7.12
C GLY A 153 4.22 -4.50 -7.57
N LEU A 154 5.05 -4.72 -8.58
CA LEU A 154 5.30 -6.05 -9.13
C LEU A 154 6.19 -6.92 -8.21
N GLY A 155 6.98 -6.27 -7.36
CA GLY A 155 7.93 -6.94 -6.48
C GLY A 155 9.15 -7.52 -7.21
N SER A 156 10.12 -7.98 -6.43
CA SER A 156 11.40 -8.52 -6.95
C SER A 156 11.26 -9.80 -7.79
N ALA A 157 10.13 -10.50 -7.69
CA ALA A 157 9.88 -11.70 -8.50
C ALA A 157 9.83 -11.39 -10.00
N PHE A 158 9.36 -10.21 -10.39
CA PHE A 158 9.31 -9.80 -11.79
C PHE A 158 10.67 -9.35 -12.37
N GLN A 159 11.66 -9.13 -11.53
CA GLN A 159 13.01 -8.74 -11.94
C GLN A 159 13.86 -9.93 -12.41
N ARG A 160 13.48 -11.17 -12.02
CA ARG A 160 14.20 -12.39 -12.38
C ARG A 160 13.39 -13.22 -13.39
N PRO A 161 13.93 -13.56 -14.59
CA PRO A 161 13.14 -14.17 -15.68
C PRO A 161 12.33 -15.41 -15.27
N TRP A 162 12.97 -16.39 -14.59
CA TRP A 162 12.29 -17.62 -14.21
C TRP A 162 11.24 -17.43 -13.09
N LEU A 163 11.51 -16.56 -12.12
CA LEU A 163 10.52 -16.18 -11.08
C LEU A 163 9.35 -15.41 -11.69
N SER A 164 9.64 -14.59 -12.66
CA SER A 164 8.65 -13.79 -13.39
C SER A 164 7.65 -14.67 -14.15
N CYS A 165 8.14 -15.76 -14.79
CA CYS A 165 7.25 -16.74 -15.44
C CYS A 165 6.33 -17.43 -14.42
N ALA A 166 6.90 -17.90 -13.30
CA ALA A 166 6.13 -18.54 -12.24
C ALA A 166 5.09 -17.58 -11.62
N ALA A 167 5.49 -16.34 -11.32
CA ALA A 167 4.58 -15.31 -10.80
C ALA A 167 3.45 -14.99 -11.80
N THR A 168 3.79 -14.85 -13.09
CA THR A 168 2.79 -14.62 -14.15
C THR A 168 1.77 -15.76 -14.19
N PHE A 169 2.21 -17.01 -14.14
CA PHE A 169 1.32 -18.17 -14.12
C PHE A 169 0.40 -18.18 -12.91
N LEU A 170 0.95 -17.93 -11.71
CA LEU A 170 0.18 -17.87 -10.48
C LEU A 170 -0.87 -16.75 -10.51
N TYR A 171 -0.51 -15.57 -11.00
CA TYR A 171 -1.46 -14.46 -11.16
C TYR A 171 -2.56 -14.79 -12.17
N LYS A 172 -2.24 -15.40 -13.33
CA LYS A 172 -3.24 -15.83 -14.31
C LYS A 172 -4.26 -16.76 -13.69
N LEU A 173 -3.79 -17.76 -12.94
CA LEU A 173 -4.66 -18.73 -12.28
C LEU A 173 -5.54 -18.06 -11.20
N SER A 174 -4.94 -17.19 -10.41
CA SER A 174 -5.64 -16.49 -9.31
C SER A 174 -6.69 -15.50 -9.83
N PHE A 175 -6.40 -14.82 -10.95
CA PHE A 175 -7.23 -13.73 -11.47
C PHE A 175 -8.28 -14.17 -12.49
N LEU A 176 -8.48 -15.46 -12.73
CA LEU A 176 -9.52 -15.97 -13.63
C LEU A 176 -10.92 -15.39 -13.36
N ARG A 177 -11.24 -15.15 -12.08
CA ARG A 177 -12.54 -14.64 -11.63
C ARG A 177 -12.48 -13.30 -10.91
N VAL A 178 -11.33 -12.61 -10.97
CA VAL A 178 -11.20 -11.26 -10.39
C VAL A 178 -12.22 -10.32 -11.05
N GLN A 179 -12.84 -9.45 -10.26
CA GLN A 179 -13.77 -8.46 -10.79
C GLN A 179 -12.99 -7.34 -11.50
N ASN A 180 -12.16 -6.62 -10.75
CA ASN A 180 -11.21 -5.64 -11.27
C ASN A 180 -9.90 -5.74 -10.49
N VAL A 181 -8.84 -5.24 -11.11
CA VAL A 181 -7.52 -5.08 -10.50
C VAL A 181 -7.15 -3.61 -10.51
N PHE A 182 -6.85 -3.08 -9.33
CA PHE A 182 -6.41 -1.71 -9.13
C PHE A 182 -4.89 -1.66 -9.15
N PHE A 183 -4.34 -0.77 -9.96
CA PHE A 183 -2.91 -0.51 -10.05
C PHE A 183 -2.60 0.90 -9.53
N GLU A 184 -1.51 1.06 -8.81
CA GLU A 184 -1.09 2.38 -8.30
C GLU A 184 -0.26 3.17 -9.32
N ASN A 185 0.12 2.56 -10.45
CA ASN A 185 0.71 3.24 -11.60
C ASN A 185 0.43 2.52 -12.92
N GLN A 186 0.54 3.27 -14.02
CA GLN A 186 0.28 2.77 -15.37
C GLN A 186 1.28 1.69 -15.80
N SER A 187 2.54 1.78 -15.39
CA SER A 187 3.58 0.83 -15.81
C SER A 187 3.29 -0.59 -15.35
N ASN A 188 2.79 -0.76 -14.11
CA ASN A 188 2.40 -2.07 -13.58
C ASN A 188 1.18 -2.64 -14.32
N ALA A 189 0.21 -1.81 -14.67
CA ALA A 189 -0.95 -2.20 -15.44
C ALA A 189 -0.55 -2.68 -16.85
N VAL A 190 0.24 -1.89 -17.57
CA VAL A 190 0.78 -2.25 -18.88
C VAL A 190 1.54 -3.58 -18.85
N GLU A 191 2.34 -3.83 -17.80
CA GLU A 191 3.09 -5.09 -17.68
C GLU A 191 2.17 -6.29 -17.47
N PHE A 192 1.07 -6.14 -16.71
CA PHE A 192 0.06 -7.19 -16.54
C PHE A 192 -0.67 -7.50 -17.83
N CYS A 193 -1.07 -6.47 -18.60
CA CYS A 193 -1.70 -6.64 -19.91
C CYS A 193 -0.73 -7.28 -20.91
N ARG A 194 0.53 -6.82 -20.98
CA ARG A 194 1.56 -7.38 -21.86
C ARG A 194 1.79 -8.87 -21.62
N ARG A 195 1.69 -9.32 -20.36
CA ARG A 195 1.82 -10.74 -19.99
C ARG A 195 0.51 -11.53 -20.09
N HIS A 196 -0.55 -10.89 -20.56
CA HIS A 196 -1.89 -11.50 -20.62
C HIS A 196 -2.34 -12.09 -19.25
N ILE A 197 -2.03 -11.39 -18.16
CA ILE A 197 -2.51 -11.76 -16.82
C ILE A 197 -3.95 -11.31 -16.64
N LEU A 198 -4.28 -10.15 -17.20
CA LEU A 198 -5.55 -9.47 -17.02
C LEU A 198 -6.01 -8.90 -18.37
N PRO A 199 -7.30 -9.05 -18.72
CA PRO A 199 -7.86 -8.36 -19.86
C PRO A 199 -8.05 -6.86 -19.53
N PRO A 200 -7.87 -5.94 -20.51
CA PRO A 200 -7.85 -4.48 -20.28
C PRO A 200 -9.09 -3.92 -19.59
N GLU A 201 -10.25 -4.50 -19.83
CA GLU A 201 -11.53 -4.04 -19.27
C GLU A 201 -11.65 -4.26 -17.74
N LYS A 202 -10.75 -5.07 -17.15
CA LYS A 202 -10.68 -5.29 -15.68
C LYS A 202 -9.60 -4.45 -15.01
N GLU A 203 -8.85 -3.71 -15.79
CA GLU A 203 -7.79 -2.83 -15.30
C GLU A 203 -8.37 -1.50 -14.82
N VAL A 204 -7.91 -1.05 -13.65
CA VAL A 204 -8.21 0.28 -13.11
C VAL A 204 -6.93 0.89 -12.57
N VAL A 205 -6.45 1.96 -13.17
CA VAL A 205 -5.27 2.66 -12.68
C VAL A 205 -5.70 3.76 -11.72
N LEU A 206 -5.13 3.75 -10.52
CA LEU A 206 -5.33 4.74 -9.47
C LEU A 206 -4.12 5.68 -9.41
N HIS A 207 -4.33 6.88 -8.93
CA HIS A 207 -3.25 7.80 -8.56
C HIS A 207 -2.78 7.54 -7.12
N GLY A 208 -2.27 6.32 -6.86
CA GLY A 208 -1.82 5.86 -5.55
C GLY A 208 -2.95 5.61 -4.55
N ALA A 209 -2.59 5.60 -3.27
CA ALA A 209 -3.54 5.50 -2.17
C ALA A 209 -4.30 6.81 -1.91
N GLY A 210 -3.75 7.93 -2.39
CA GLY A 210 -4.21 9.26 -2.03
C GLY A 210 -3.58 9.76 -0.72
N VAL A 211 -3.87 11.00 -0.39
CA VAL A 211 -3.50 11.64 0.88
C VAL A 211 -4.69 12.41 1.43
N ASP A 212 -4.92 12.32 2.73
CA ASP A 212 -5.97 13.09 3.40
C ASP A 212 -5.52 14.53 3.60
N LEU A 213 -6.07 15.45 2.80
CA LEU A 213 -5.75 16.88 2.86
C LEU A 213 -6.32 17.59 4.11
N ASN A 214 -7.24 16.97 4.86
CA ASN A 214 -7.68 17.50 6.15
C ASN A 214 -6.66 17.20 7.25
N ARG A 215 -5.91 16.11 7.11
CA ARG A 215 -4.83 15.73 8.03
C ARG A 215 -3.50 16.33 7.62
N TYR A 216 -3.09 16.21 6.35
CA TYR A 216 -1.86 16.76 5.80
C TYR A 216 -2.10 18.18 5.27
N ILE A 217 -2.34 19.12 6.19
CA ILE A 217 -2.63 20.51 5.86
C ILE A 217 -1.33 21.20 5.47
N TYR A 218 -1.41 22.05 4.44
CA TYR A 218 -0.31 22.95 4.07
C TYR A 218 0.20 23.72 5.28
N THR A 219 1.51 23.69 5.49
CA THR A 219 2.20 24.45 6.54
C THR A 219 3.21 25.37 5.89
N PRO A 220 3.22 26.68 6.23
CA PRO A 220 4.21 27.61 5.71
C PRO A 220 5.63 27.07 5.86
N TYR A 221 6.44 27.26 4.84
CA TYR A 221 7.82 26.83 4.83
C TYR A 221 8.68 27.79 5.66
N THR A 222 9.49 27.24 6.54
CA THR A 222 10.51 27.97 7.31
C THR A 222 11.84 27.27 7.10
N ALA A 223 12.79 27.96 6.49
CA ALA A 223 14.12 27.41 6.24
C ALA A 223 14.88 27.20 7.55
N HIS A 224 15.64 26.11 7.62
CA HIS A 224 16.52 25.79 8.74
C HIS A 224 17.99 26.00 8.33
N ASP A 225 18.82 26.32 9.30
CA ASP A 225 20.28 26.37 9.16
C ASP A 225 20.88 25.51 10.30
N PRO A 226 21.48 24.35 10.00
CA PRO A 226 21.63 23.74 8.68
C PRO A 226 20.30 23.20 8.12
N PRO A 227 20.21 23.06 6.75
CA PRO A 227 19.01 22.52 6.10
C PRO A 227 18.69 21.10 6.54
N ARG A 228 17.39 20.81 6.80
CA ARG A 228 16.88 19.52 7.26
C ARG A 228 16.26 18.74 6.13
N PHE A 229 16.89 17.64 5.75
CA PHE A 229 16.36 16.69 4.78
C PHE A 229 15.66 15.55 5.48
N LEU A 230 14.46 15.17 5.01
CA LEU A 230 13.67 14.11 5.59
C LEU A 230 13.59 12.91 4.65
N PHE A 231 13.95 11.74 5.15
CA PHE A 231 13.67 10.45 4.50
C PHE A 231 12.64 9.69 5.35
N VAL A 232 11.58 9.19 4.70
CA VAL A 232 10.55 8.36 5.35
C VAL A 232 10.42 7.05 4.58
N GLY A 233 10.78 5.94 5.21
CA GLY A 233 10.70 4.65 4.54
C GLY A 233 11.44 3.54 5.25
N ARG A 234 11.38 2.33 4.67
CA ARG A 234 12.21 1.20 5.11
C ARG A 234 13.66 1.46 4.74
N LEU A 235 14.58 1.24 5.67
CA LEU A 235 16.01 1.35 5.41
C LEU A 235 16.46 0.07 4.71
N MET A 236 16.53 0.12 3.39
CA MET A 236 16.88 -0.99 2.51
C MET A 236 17.41 -0.44 1.18
N ARG A 237 18.19 -1.24 0.48
CA ARG A 237 18.83 -0.87 -0.79
C ARG A 237 17.87 -0.37 -1.85
N GLU A 238 16.71 -1.03 -2.01
CA GLU A 238 15.69 -0.64 -3.00
C GLU A 238 15.11 0.76 -2.77
N LYS A 239 15.32 1.34 -1.59
CA LYS A 239 14.93 2.72 -1.26
C LYS A 239 16.03 3.75 -1.50
N GLY A 240 17.16 3.35 -2.08
CA GLY A 240 18.27 4.24 -2.41
C GLY A 240 19.00 4.78 -1.19
N ILE A 241 19.00 4.00 -0.09
CA ILE A 241 19.56 4.49 1.17
C ILE A 241 21.10 4.64 1.10
N GLU A 242 21.77 3.83 0.29
CA GLU A 242 23.23 3.90 0.08
C GLU A 242 23.61 5.19 -0.64
N GLU A 243 22.86 5.55 -1.68
CA GLU A 243 23.03 6.80 -2.44
C GLU A 243 22.78 8.02 -1.57
N LEU A 244 21.75 7.94 -0.72
CA LEU A 244 21.42 9.02 0.22
C LEU A 244 22.54 9.24 1.22
N PHE A 245 23.10 8.18 1.82
CA PHE A 245 24.22 8.27 2.77
C PHE A 245 25.49 8.78 2.10
N CYS A 246 25.77 8.32 0.87
CA CYS A 246 26.90 8.81 0.09
C CYS A 246 26.76 10.31 -0.21
N ALA A 247 25.59 10.77 -0.61
CA ALA A 247 25.32 12.17 -0.88
C ALA A 247 25.52 13.06 0.36
N VAL A 248 24.98 12.64 1.52
CA VAL A 248 25.15 13.38 2.78
C VAL A 248 26.63 13.51 3.18
N ARG A 249 27.40 12.40 3.14
CA ARG A 249 28.84 12.45 3.45
C ARG A 249 29.58 13.35 2.50
N ARG A 250 29.25 13.30 1.20
CA ARG A 250 29.88 14.15 0.20
C ARG A 250 29.62 15.62 0.46
N LEU A 251 28.40 16.02 0.76
CA LEU A 251 28.05 17.39 1.10
C LEU A 251 28.88 17.90 2.30
N TRP A 252 28.96 17.08 3.36
CA TRP A 252 29.76 17.43 4.54
C TRP A 252 31.24 17.56 4.22
N THR A 253 31.80 16.70 3.37
CA THR A 253 33.21 16.78 2.93
C THR A 253 33.47 18.04 2.10
N GLU A 254 32.48 18.50 1.32
CA GLU A 254 32.55 19.74 0.52
C GLU A 254 32.23 20.99 1.36
N GLY A 255 31.99 20.83 2.68
CA GLY A 255 31.74 21.97 3.61
C GLY A 255 30.28 22.40 3.70
N PHE A 256 29.38 21.67 3.05
CA PHE A 256 27.93 21.91 3.15
C PHE A 256 27.34 21.06 4.28
N HIS A 257 27.11 21.68 5.43
CA HIS A 257 26.48 21.01 6.54
C HIS A 257 24.98 20.88 6.26
N VAL A 258 24.50 19.65 6.23
CA VAL A 258 23.09 19.31 6.10
C VAL A 258 22.70 18.35 7.22
N HIS A 259 21.43 18.33 7.61
CA HIS A 259 20.93 17.45 8.64
C HIS A 259 19.93 16.46 8.04
N LEU A 260 20.26 15.18 8.05
CA LEU A 260 19.38 14.13 7.53
C LEU A 260 18.54 13.51 8.66
N GLN A 261 17.23 13.61 8.55
CA GLN A 261 16.27 12.96 9.44
C GLN A 261 15.79 11.65 8.82
N LEU A 262 15.98 10.52 9.51
CA LEU A 262 15.59 9.20 9.06
C LEU A 262 14.41 8.67 9.87
N LEU A 263 13.28 8.44 9.21
CA LEU A 263 12.10 7.78 9.78
C LEU A 263 11.87 6.43 9.11
N GLY A 264 11.75 5.38 9.92
CA GLY A 264 11.46 4.04 9.44
C GLY A 264 12.11 2.95 10.27
N PHE A 265 12.21 1.77 9.68
CA PHE A 265 12.84 0.62 10.33
C PHE A 265 13.81 -0.07 9.38
N PHE A 266 14.77 -0.75 9.98
CA PHE A 266 15.77 -1.52 9.23
C PHE A 266 15.10 -2.77 8.66
N GLU A 267 15.09 -2.88 7.35
CA GLU A 267 14.73 -4.11 6.65
C GLU A 267 15.98 -4.92 6.25
N GLU A 268 17.15 -4.26 6.20
CA GLU A 268 18.46 -4.78 5.89
C GLU A 268 19.51 -4.29 6.90
N GLN A 269 20.78 -4.72 6.75
CA GLN A 269 21.82 -4.49 7.76
C GLN A 269 22.48 -3.10 7.61
N TYR A 270 21.70 -2.02 7.78
CA TYR A 270 22.23 -0.64 7.73
C TYR A 270 22.43 0.01 9.11
N ARG A 271 22.16 -0.71 10.21
CA ARG A 271 22.23 -0.14 11.56
C ARG A 271 23.59 0.47 11.86
N GLN A 272 24.68 -0.27 11.61
CA GLN A 272 26.04 0.22 11.91
C GLN A 272 26.40 1.49 11.12
N GLU A 273 25.91 1.60 9.89
CA GLU A 273 26.15 2.76 9.05
C GLU A 273 25.36 3.99 9.52
N VAL A 274 24.09 3.78 9.91
CA VAL A 274 23.27 4.84 10.50
C VAL A 274 23.87 5.30 11.82
N ASP A 275 24.31 4.37 12.70
CA ASP A 275 24.92 4.70 13.99
C ASP A 275 26.21 5.55 13.80
N ARG A 276 27.00 5.30 12.76
CA ARG A 276 28.17 6.14 12.42
C ARG A 276 27.74 7.55 11.97
N LEU A 277 26.78 7.66 11.06
CA LEU A 277 26.28 8.97 10.61
C LEU A 277 25.67 9.79 11.75
N VAL A 278 25.04 9.12 12.72
CA VAL A 278 24.51 9.77 13.94
C VAL A 278 25.67 10.23 14.83
N ALA A 279 26.70 9.41 15.04
CA ALA A 279 27.89 9.76 15.82
C ALA A 279 28.66 10.95 15.21
N ASP A 280 28.70 11.03 13.88
CA ASP A 280 29.33 12.12 13.12
C ASP A 280 28.44 13.39 13.08
N GLY A 281 27.25 13.37 13.67
CA GLY A 281 26.32 14.52 13.70
C GLY A 281 25.61 14.83 12.37
N MET A 282 25.73 13.95 11.37
CA MET A 282 25.16 14.14 10.02
C MET A 282 23.70 13.79 9.95
N THR A 283 23.21 12.93 10.88
CA THR A 283 21.91 12.26 10.79
C THR A 283 21.27 12.10 12.16
N GLU A 284 19.95 12.20 12.21
CA GLU A 284 19.11 11.74 13.33
C GLU A 284 18.26 10.57 12.89
N PHE A 285 18.27 9.48 13.66
CA PHE A 285 17.43 8.33 13.41
C PHE A 285 16.30 8.25 14.44
N TYR A 286 15.07 8.48 14.01
CA TYR A 286 13.87 8.49 14.84
C TYR A 286 13.13 7.16 14.91
N GLY A 287 13.64 6.15 14.17
CA GLY A 287 12.93 4.87 14.10
C GLY A 287 11.58 4.99 13.41
N PHE A 288 10.74 3.98 13.65
CA PHE A 288 9.41 3.95 13.10
C PHE A 288 8.50 4.95 13.82
N GLN A 289 7.87 5.85 13.06
CA GLN A 289 6.93 6.83 13.56
C GLN A 289 5.51 6.54 13.05
N LYS A 290 4.56 6.38 13.99
CA LYS A 290 3.13 6.21 13.65
C LYS A 290 2.57 7.49 13.00
N GLU A 291 3.02 8.65 13.47
CA GLU A 291 2.60 9.97 13.01
C GLU A 291 3.80 10.76 12.44
N PRO A 292 4.10 10.65 11.14
CA PRO A 292 5.22 11.38 10.53
C PRO A 292 4.90 12.84 10.19
N LEU A 293 3.64 13.28 10.29
CA LEU A 293 3.24 14.65 9.95
C LEU A 293 4.10 15.75 10.60
N PRO A 294 4.46 15.70 11.90
CA PRO A 294 5.31 16.73 12.50
C PRO A 294 6.69 16.84 11.85
N PHE A 295 7.23 15.73 11.34
CA PHE A 295 8.52 15.72 10.63
C PHE A 295 8.41 16.36 9.25
N TYR A 296 7.32 16.08 8.51
CA TYR A 296 7.07 16.80 7.25
C TYR A 296 6.92 18.30 7.48
N GLN A 297 6.26 18.71 8.54
CA GLN A 297 6.07 20.13 8.85
C GLN A 297 7.37 20.84 9.24
N ASN A 298 8.34 20.10 9.77
CA ASN A 298 9.59 20.62 10.32
C ASN A 298 10.84 20.24 9.49
N CYS A 299 10.68 19.90 8.22
CA CYS A 299 11.80 19.68 7.31
C CYS A 299 11.80 20.70 6.17
N ASP A 300 12.97 20.86 5.54
CA ASP A 300 13.16 21.76 4.40
C ASP A 300 12.93 21.06 3.07
N CYS A 301 13.21 19.76 3.01
CA CYS A 301 13.05 18.97 1.80
C CYS A 301 12.84 17.50 2.15
N VAL A 302 11.96 16.82 1.41
CA VAL A 302 11.78 15.37 1.50
C VAL A 302 12.59 14.70 0.40
N VAL A 303 13.40 13.70 0.75
CA VAL A 303 14.26 12.99 -0.19
C VAL A 303 13.82 11.53 -0.28
N LEU A 304 13.56 11.05 -1.51
CA LEU A 304 13.17 9.67 -1.76
C LEU A 304 13.88 9.10 -3.01
N PRO A 305 15.12 8.63 -2.90
CA PRO A 305 15.90 8.12 -4.02
C PRO A 305 15.59 6.65 -4.37
N SER A 306 14.34 6.24 -4.25
CA SER A 306 13.89 4.86 -4.46
C SER A 306 14.13 4.40 -5.91
N TYR A 307 14.51 3.13 -6.08
CA TYR A 307 14.61 2.48 -7.40
C TYR A 307 13.25 2.04 -7.96
N HIS A 308 12.32 1.72 -7.07
CA HIS A 308 10.98 1.25 -7.44
C HIS A 308 9.93 1.71 -6.44
N GLU A 309 8.83 2.27 -6.94
CA GLU A 309 7.63 2.59 -6.17
C GLU A 309 6.36 2.21 -6.96
N GLY A 310 5.28 1.94 -6.26
CA GLY A 310 3.95 1.90 -6.86
C GLY A 310 3.49 3.32 -7.20
N MET A 311 3.01 4.01 -6.18
CA MET A 311 2.89 5.47 -6.06
C MET A 311 3.40 5.79 -4.66
N SER A 312 4.31 6.75 -4.56
CA SER A 312 4.88 7.09 -3.27
C SER A 312 3.96 7.97 -2.44
N ASN A 313 3.34 7.40 -1.40
CA ASN A 313 2.56 8.20 -0.45
C ASN A 313 3.42 9.24 0.29
N VAL A 314 4.70 8.95 0.51
CA VAL A 314 5.66 9.89 1.11
C VAL A 314 5.75 11.18 0.30
N LEU A 315 5.77 11.07 -1.04
CA LEU A 315 5.80 12.23 -1.92
C LEU A 315 4.46 12.99 -1.92
N LEU A 316 3.33 12.26 -1.88
CA LEU A 316 1.99 12.86 -1.78
C LEU A 316 1.82 13.61 -0.45
N GLU A 317 2.29 13.02 0.66
CA GLU A 317 2.26 13.64 1.98
C GLU A 317 3.14 14.89 2.04
N ALA A 318 4.36 14.83 1.49
CA ALA A 318 5.27 15.97 1.39
C ALA A 318 4.67 17.12 0.56
N ALA A 319 4.11 16.80 -0.60
CA ALA A 319 3.46 17.77 -1.48
C ALA A 319 2.24 18.41 -0.82
N ALA A 320 1.41 17.64 -0.10
CA ALA A 320 0.24 18.15 0.63
C ALA A 320 0.64 19.17 1.72
N VAL A 321 1.72 18.88 2.45
CA VAL A 321 2.27 19.80 3.48
C VAL A 321 3.01 21.00 2.86
N GLY A 322 3.29 20.97 1.55
CA GLY A 322 3.98 22.04 0.83
C GLY A 322 5.51 21.97 0.97
N ARG A 323 6.08 20.77 1.08
CA ARG A 323 7.55 20.61 1.15
C ARG A 323 8.15 20.36 -0.22
N PRO A 324 9.31 20.95 -0.51
CA PRO A 324 10.15 20.58 -1.64
C PRO A 324 10.47 19.08 -1.63
N ILE A 325 10.63 18.49 -2.81
CA ILE A 325 10.84 17.06 -2.97
C ILE A 325 12.04 16.83 -3.89
N ILE A 326 12.93 15.93 -3.47
CA ILE A 326 13.96 15.32 -4.31
C ILE A 326 13.64 13.84 -4.42
N ALA A 327 13.37 13.35 -5.62
CA ALA A 327 13.02 11.97 -5.85
C ALA A 327 13.66 11.42 -7.12
N SER A 328 13.82 10.10 -7.19
CA SER A 328 14.25 9.43 -8.42
C SER A 328 13.17 9.56 -9.51
N ASP A 329 13.62 9.72 -10.76
CA ASP A 329 12.74 9.74 -11.93
C ASP A 329 12.28 8.32 -12.31
N ILE A 330 11.31 7.81 -11.57
CA ILE A 330 10.71 6.48 -11.72
C ILE A 330 9.18 6.58 -11.85
N PRO A 331 8.49 5.58 -12.41
CA PRO A 331 7.04 5.64 -12.64
C PRO A 331 6.19 5.98 -11.41
N GLY A 332 6.61 5.56 -10.22
CA GLY A 332 5.90 5.85 -8.97
C GLY A 332 6.35 7.13 -8.25
N GLY A 333 7.31 7.86 -8.83
CA GLY A 333 7.83 9.14 -8.32
C GLY A 333 7.41 10.36 -9.16
N ARG A 334 6.81 10.12 -10.34
CA ARG A 334 6.34 11.16 -11.29
C ARG A 334 4.96 11.67 -10.95
#